data_5adf7a9db1ca9738e8d2b11ed82e43e7
#
_entry.id   5adf7a9db1ca9738e8d2b11ed82e43e7
#
_cell.length_a   1.000
_cell.length_b   1.000
_cell.length_c   1.000
_cell.angle_alpha   90.00
_cell.angle_beta   90.00
_cell.angle_gamma   90.00
#
_symmetry.space_group_name_H-M   'P 1'
#
loop_
_entity.id
_entity.type
_entity.pdbx_description
1 polymer ?
#
loop_
_entity_poly.entity_id
_entity_poly.type
_entity_poly.pdbx_seq_one_letter_code
_entity_poly.pdbx_strand_id
1 'polypeptide(L)'
;AQAKGLNVFDATCPLVTKVHNEVTSFSRDRREAVLIGHAGHPEVEGTMGQYNDPSRIYLIESVEDVDDLQISDESQLSYVTQTTLSVDDTSKVIDRLRSRFPLIEGPRKDDICYATQNRQDAVKDLAAECDLILVVGSANSSNSNRLRELAQ
;
A
#
# COMPACT_ATOMS: atom_id res chain seq x y z
N ALA A 1 1.77 9.31 -23.80
CA ALA A 1 3.01 10.02 -24.11
C ALA A 1 3.74 9.31 -25.26
N GLN A 2 4.07 8.02 -25.17
CA GLN A 2 4.74 7.25 -26.25
C GLN A 2 3.94 7.26 -27.56
N ALA A 3 2.61 7.10 -27.50
CA ALA A 3 1.73 7.18 -28.68
C ALA A 3 1.73 8.57 -29.38
N LYS A 4 2.27 9.60 -28.74
CA LYS A 4 2.47 10.94 -29.29
C LYS A 4 3.92 11.20 -29.75
N GLY A 5 4.75 10.17 -29.84
CA GLY A 5 6.16 10.28 -30.27
C GLY A 5 7.08 11.00 -29.30
N LEU A 6 6.70 11.13 -28.03
CA LEU A 6 7.55 11.77 -27.00
C LEU A 6 8.57 10.75 -26.45
N ASN A 7 9.79 11.21 -26.19
CA ASN A 7 10.75 10.44 -25.39
C ASN A 7 10.26 10.38 -23.96
N VAL A 8 9.98 9.18 -23.47
CA VAL A 8 9.46 8.96 -22.12
C VAL A 8 10.50 8.25 -21.29
N PHE A 9 10.83 8.82 -20.15
CA PHE A 9 11.63 8.17 -19.10
C PHE A 9 10.68 7.80 -17.96
N ASP A 10 10.57 6.51 -17.69
CA ASP A 10 9.77 6.02 -16.57
C ASP A 10 10.57 6.18 -15.28
N ALA A 11 10.11 7.07 -14.40
CA ALA A 11 10.69 7.34 -13.09
C ALA A 11 9.93 6.66 -11.94
N THR A 12 9.07 5.69 -12.24
CA THR A 12 8.36 4.90 -11.23
C THR A 12 9.35 4.20 -10.31
N CYS A 13 9.14 4.30 -9.00
CA CYS A 13 9.97 3.62 -8.01
C CYS A 13 9.96 2.10 -8.27
N PRO A 14 11.13 1.41 -8.24
CA PRO A 14 11.20 -0.04 -8.45
C PRO A 14 10.30 -0.85 -7.50
N LEU A 15 10.07 -0.37 -6.28
CA LEU A 15 9.17 -1.04 -5.33
C LEU A 15 7.70 -0.92 -5.77
N VAL A 16 7.27 0.24 -6.28
CA VAL A 16 5.94 0.41 -6.87
C VAL A 16 5.78 -0.48 -8.09
N THR A 17 6.82 -0.57 -8.95
CA THR A 17 6.83 -1.49 -10.09
C THR A 17 6.69 -2.95 -9.64
N LYS A 18 7.31 -3.33 -8.52
CA LYS A 18 7.15 -4.67 -7.92
C LYS A 18 5.67 -4.94 -7.59
N VAL A 19 5.01 -4.01 -6.89
CA VAL A 19 3.58 -4.14 -6.53
C VAL A 19 2.70 -4.23 -7.77
N HIS A 20 2.96 -3.40 -8.80
CA HIS A 20 2.25 -3.45 -10.08
C HIS A 20 2.39 -4.83 -10.76
N ASN A 21 3.59 -5.43 -10.74
CA ASN A 21 3.84 -6.74 -11.33
C ASN A 21 3.12 -7.86 -10.55
N GLU A 22 3.06 -7.77 -9.23
CA GLU A 22 2.31 -8.72 -8.39
C GLU A 22 0.81 -8.66 -8.70
N VAL A 23 0.22 -7.46 -8.73
CA VAL A 23 -1.21 -7.27 -9.07
C VAL A 23 -1.51 -7.73 -10.49
N THR A 24 -0.61 -7.46 -11.46
CA THR A 24 -0.73 -7.98 -12.82
C THR A 24 -0.71 -9.52 -12.85
N SER A 25 0.14 -10.15 -12.03
CA SER A 25 0.17 -11.62 -11.90
C SER A 25 -1.14 -12.14 -11.30
N PHE A 26 -1.65 -11.52 -10.24
CA PHE A 26 -2.94 -11.91 -9.66
C PHE A 26 -4.08 -11.82 -10.67
N SER A 27 -4.12 -10.73 -11.46
CA SER A 27 -5.11 -10.56 -12.54
C SER A 27 -5.03 -11.67 -13.59
N ARG A 28 -3.81 -12.01 -14.03
CA ARG A 28 -3.57 -13.10 -15.00
C ARG A 28 -4.00 -14.46 -14.45
N ASP A 29 -3.72 -14.71 -13.18
CA ASP A 29 -4.02 -15.96 -12.49
C ASP A 29 -5.46 -16.01 -11.97
N ARG A 30 -6.26 -14.97 -12.25
CA ARG A 30 -7.67 -14.79 -11.85
C ARG A 30 -7.90 -14.85 -10.34
N ARG A 31 -6.89 -14.49 -9.55
CA ARG A 31 -7.01 -14.38 -8.09
C ARG A 31 -7.78 -13.11 -7.74
N GLU A 32 -8.52 -13.09 -6.65
CA GLU A 32 -9.01 -11.85 -6.07
C GLU A 32 -7.88 -11.16 -5.30
N ALA A 33 -7.87 -9.83 -5.32
CA ALA A 33 -6.80 -9.04 -4.73
C ALA A 33 -7.36 -8.00 -3.76
N VAL A 34 -6.71 -7.84 -2.62
CA VAL A 34 -6.96 -6.74 -1.69
C VAL A 34 -5.76 -5.80 -1.75
N LEU A 35 -6.00 -4.52 -2.01
CA LEU A 35 -5.01 -3.45 -1.92
C LEU A 35 -5.25 -2.66 -0.63
N ILE A 36 -4.29 -2.66 0.28
CA ILE A 36 -4.30 -1.81 1.47
C ILE A 36 -3.67 -0.46 1.07
N GLY A 37 -4.43 0.64 1.13
CA GLY A 37 -3.93 1.95 0.69
C GLY A 37 -4.98 3.04 0.81
N HIS A 38 -4.58 4.28 0.59
CA HIS A 38 -5.46 5.45 0.69
C HIS A 38 -6.15 5.76 -0.63
N ALA A 39 -7.49 5.86 -0.60
CA ALA A 39 -8.28 6.25 -1.77
C ALA A 39 -7.84 7.59 -2.35
N GLY A 40 -7.81 7.69 -3.69
CA GLY A 40 -7.37 8.90 -4.39
C GLY A 40 -5.86 9.15 -4.42
N HIS A 41 -5.06 8.27 -3.82
CA HIS A 41 -3.60 8.37 -3.92
C HIS A 41 -3.11 7.87 -5.29
N PRO A 42 -2.22 8.59 -6.01
CA PRO A 42 -1.77 8.20 -7.36
C PRO A 42 -1.16 6.79 -7.44
N GLU A 43 -0.44 6.35 -6.40
CA GLU A 43 0.12 4.99 -6.32
C GLU A 43 -1.00 3.94 -6.26
N VAL A 44 -2.05 4.20 -5.48
CA VAL A 44 -3.21 3.31 -5.33
C VAL A 44 -3.98 3.23 -6.65
N GLU A 45 -4.26 4.36 -7.29
CA GLU A 45 -4.92 4.40 -8.59
C GLU A 45 -4.11 3.67 -9.67
N GLY A 46 -2.78 3.87 -9.68
CA GLY A 46 -1.86 3.19 -10.57
C GLY A 46 -1.84 1.68 -10.37
N THR A 47 -1.87 1.22 -9.12
CA THR A 47 -1.89 -0.20 -8.74
C THR A 47 -3.22 -0.85 -9.09
N MET A 48 -4.35 -0.20 -8.77
CA MET A 48 -5.70 -0.67 -9.15
C MET A 48 -5.82 -0.83 -10.67
N GLY A 49 -5.22 0.11 -11.43
CA GLY A 49 -5.22 0.11 -12.90
C GLY A 49 -4.43 -1.06 -13.53
N GLN A 50 -3.62 -1.81 -12.78
CA GLN A 50 -2.91 -3.00 -13.26
C GLN A 50 -3.83 -4.23 -13.30
N TYR A 51 -4.99 -4.19 -12.66
CA TYR A 51 -5.91 -5.30 -12.63
C TYR A 51 -6.94 -5.20 -13.78
N ASN A 52 -7.04 -6.23 -14.64
CA ASN A 52 -7.90 -6.19 -15.83
C ASN A 52 -9.39 -6.15 -15.51
N ASP A 53 -9.80 -6.79 -14.41
CA ASP A 53 -11.20 -6.84 -13.96
C ASP A 53 -11.36 -6.05 -12.65
N PRO A 54 -11.80 -4.78 -12.70
CA PRO A 54 -11.92 -3.95 -11.51
C PRO A 54 -12.85 -4.50 -10.42
N SER A 55 -13.72 -5.46 -10.75
CA SER A 55 -14.62 -6.07 -9.77
C SER A 55 -13.94 -7.10 -8.86
N ARG A 56 -12.68 -7.44 -9.12
CA ARG A 56 -11.91 -8.46 -8.40
C ARG A 56 -10.71 -7.92 -7.65
N ILE A 57 -10.58 -6.60 -7.57
CA ILE A 57 -9.59 -5.92 -6.74
C ILE A 57 -10.31 -4.96 -5.79
N TYR A 58 -10.05 -5.09 -4.51
CA TYR A 58 -10.73 -4.38 -3.43
C TYR A 58 -9.74 -3.45 -2.74
N LEU A 59 -10.10 -2.17 -2.62
CA LEU A 59 -9.34 -1.21 -1.84
C LEU A 59 -9.87 -1.18 -0.41
N ILE A 60 -8.97 -1.25 0.56
CA ILE A 60 -9.28 -1.06 1.99
C ILE A 60 -8.28 -0.09 2.62
N GLU A 61 -8.73 0.67 3.60
CA GLU A 61 -7.93 1.68 4.31
C GLU A 61 -7.78 1.34 5.80
N SER A 62 -8.74 0.59 6.35
CA SER A 62 -8.85 0.35 7.80
C SER A 62 -9.15 -1.11 8.13
N VAL A 63 -9.11 -1.41 9.43
CA VAL A 63 -9.48 -2.74 9.96
C VAL A 63 -10.97 -3.01 9.76
N GLU A 64 -11.80 -1.98 9.85
CA GLU A 64 -13.26 -2.04 9.68
C GLU A 64 -13.64 -2.44 8.26
N ASP A 65 -12.92 -1.92 7.25
CA ASP A 65 -13.17 -2.26 5.85
C ASP A 65 -12.95 -3.75 5.56
N VAL A 66 -12.08 -4.41 6.34
CA VAL A 66 -11.86 -5.85 6.21
C VAL A 66 -13.16 -6.62 6.45
N ASP A 67 -13.99 -6.17 7.40
CA ASP A 67 -15.24 -6.85 7.78
C ASP A 67 -16.33 -6.75 6.70
N ASP A 68 -16.27 -5.72 5.87
CA ASP A 68 -17.23 -5.46 4.79
C ASP A 68 -16.84 -6.14 3.45
N LEU A 69 -15.64 -6.72 3.35
CA LEU A 69 -15.19 -7.39 2.12
C LEU A 69 -16.13 -8.54 1.72
N GLN A 70 -16.50 -8.58 0.45
CA GLN A 70 -17.28 -9.66 -0.15
C GLN A 70 -16.40 -10.40 -1.16
N ILE A 71 -15.73 -11.46 -0.72
CA ILE A 71 -14.80 -12.25 -1.53
C ILE A 71 -15.54 -13.47 -2.08
N SER A 72 -15.39 -13.72 -3.38
CA SER A 72 -16.08 -14.83 -4.06
C SER A 72 -15.34 -16.16 -3.87
N ASP A 73 -14.00 -16.14 -3.84
CA ASP A 73 -13.16 -17.33 -3.66
C ASP A 73 -12.01 -17.02 -2.71
N GLU A 74 -12.21 -17.31 -1.44
CA GLU A 74 -11.20 -17.09 -0.39
C GLU A 74 -9.93 -17.94 -0.58
N SER A 75 -10.01 -19.05 -1.34
CA SER A 75 -8.86 -19.90 -1.63
C SER A 75 -7.90 -19.28 -2.67
N GLN A 76 -8.36 -18.28 -3.41
CA GLN A 76 -7.64 -17.56 -4.45
C GLN A 76 -7.53 -16.07 -4.13
N LEU A 77 -7.33 -15.74 -2.86
CA LEU A 77 -7.22 -14.37 -2.38
C LEU A 77 -5.77 -14.00 -2.11
N SER A 78 -5.37 -12.80 -2.53
CA SER A 78 -4.04 -12.25 -2.25
C SER A 78 -4.16 -10.78 -1.81
N TYR A 79 -3.13 -10.26 -1.12
CA TYR A 79 -3.08 -8.84 -0.81
C TYR A 79 -1.74 -8.21 -1.16
N VAL A 80 -1.76 -6.92 -1.41
CA VAL A 80 -0.61 -6.02 -1.53
C VAL A 80 -0.86 -4.74 -0.75
N THR A 81 0.17 -3.94 -0.52
CA THR A 81 0.03 -2.67 0.19
C THR A 81 0.62 -1.51 -0.61
N GLN A 82 0.12 -0.31 -0.37
CA GLN A 82 0.78 0.93 -0.76
C GLN A 82 2.13 1.05 -0.04
N THR A 83 3.15 1.59 -0.72
CA THR A 83 4.54 1.57 -0.22
C THR A 83 4.86 2.58 0.88
N THR A 84 3.96 3.53 1.14
CA THR A 84 4.19 4.65 2.09
C THR A 84 3.22 4.68 3.27
N LEU A 85 2.62 3.54 3.61
CA LEU A 85 1.70 3.43 4.74
C LEU A 85 2.42 3.46 6.10
N SER A 86 1.62 3.60 7.14
CA SER A 86 2.02 3.30 8.52
C SER A 86 2.32 1.81 8.67
N VAL A 87 3.50 1.48 9.15
CA VAL A 87 3.87 0.08 9.42
C VAL A 87 2.95 -0.54 10.47
N ASP A 88 2.71 0.18 11.57
CA ASP A 88 1.92 -0.32 12.70
C ASP A 88 0.44 -0.53 12.34
N ASP A 89 -0.16 0.44 11.62
CA ASP A 89 -1.57 0.35 11.25
C ASP A 89 -1.79 -0.69 10.14
N THR A 90 -0.87 -0.76 9.18
CA THR A 90 -0.90 -1.79 8.13
C THR A 90 -0.80 -3.19 8.73
N SER A 91 0.04 -3.39 9.75
CA SER A 91 0.15 -4.67 10.45
C SER A 91 -1.20 -5.10 11.05
N LYS A 92 -1.93 -4.17 11.70
CA LYS A 92 -3.26 -4.48 12.26
C LYS A 92 -4.27 -4.89 11.18
N VAL A 93 -4.27 -4.21 10.04
CA VAL A 93 -5.12 -4.56 8.89
C VAL A 93 -4.77 -5.94 8.33
N ILE A 94 -3.48 -6.23 8.17
CA ILE A 94 -2.99 -7.54 7.71
C ILE A 94 -3.37 -8.65 8.69
N ASP A 95 -3.22 -8.43 9.99
CA ASP A 95 -3.60 -9.41 11.02
C ASP A 95 -5.10 -9.68 10.98
N ARG A 96 -5.93 -8.66 10.77
CA ARG A 96 -7.38 -8.82 10.61
C ARG A 96 -7.72 -9.59 9.33
N LEU A 97 -7.07 -9.27 8.20
CA LEU A 97 -7.23 -9.99 6.93
C LEU A 97 -6.90 -11.48 7.11
N ARG A 98 -5.76 -11.81 7.72
CA ARG A 98 -5.34 -13.20 7.98
C ARG A 98 -6.26 -13.94 8.93
N SER A 99 -6.81 -13.23 9.92
CA SER A 99 -7.80 -13.81 10.84
C SER A 99 -9.11 -14.15 10.15
N ARG A 100 -9.57 -13.27 9.23
CA ARG A 100 -10.81 -13.48 8.48
C ARG A 100 -10.64 -14.45 7.32
N PHE A 101 -9.51 -14.37 6.64
CA PHE A 101 -9.17 -15.16 5.45
C PHE A 101 -7.87 -15.94 5.67
N PRO A 102 -7.91 -17.09 6.35
CA PRO A 102 -6.69 -17.81 6.75
C PRO A 102 -5.82 -18.30 5.59
N LEU A 103 -6.38 -18.39 4.39
CA LEU A 103 -5.68 -18.83 3.17
C LEU A 103 -5.15 -17.67 2.34
N ILE A 104 -5.32 -16.41 2.79
CA ILE A 104 -4.87 -15.23 2.03
C ILE A 104 -3.35 -15.24 1.86
N GLU A 105 -2.90 -15.02 0.65
CA GLU A 105 -1.48 -14.92 0.33
C GLU A 105 -1.02 -13.46 0.30
N GLY A 106 0.03 -13.14 1.05
CA GLY A 106 0.67 -11.83 1.03
C GLY A 106 1.88 -11.77 0.12
N PRO A 107 2.46 -10.57 -0.06
CA PRO A 107 3.67 -10.39 -0.83
C PRO A 107 4.84 -11.22 -0.25
N ARG A 108 5.74 -11.69 -1.13
CA ARG A 108 6.93 -12.46 -0.72
C ARG A 108 7.92 -11.63 0.11
N LYS A 109 7.91 -10.32 -0.05
CA LYS A 109 8.66 -9.32 0.72
C LYS A 109 7.72 -8.17 0.97
N ASP A 110 7.87 -7.52 2.11
CA ASP A 110 7.06 -6.36 2.48
C ASP A 110 7.02 -5.31 1.36
N ASP A 111 5.84 -4.76 1.11
CA ASP A 111 5.64 -3.71 0.12
C ASP A 111 5.96 -2.33 0.68
N ILE A 112 5.91 -2.16 2.01
CA ILE A 112 6.29 -0.89 2.64
C ILE A 112 7.78 -0.63 2.41
N CYS A 113 8.07 0.55 1.85
CA CYS A 113 9.44 0.95 1.53
C CYS A 113 10.29 0.99 2.81
N TYR A 114 11.46 0.32 2.81
CA TYR A 114 12.41 0.38 3.93
C TYR A 114 12.78 1.81 4.34
N ALA A 115 12.86 2.73 3.38
CA ALA A 115 13.12 4.14 3.67
C ALA A 115 11.94 4.82 4.38
N THR A 116 10.71 4.39 4.11
CA THR A 116 9.52 4.82 4.86
C THR A 116 9.55 4.28 6.28
N GLN A 117 9.85 3.00 6.45
CA GLN A 117 9.97 2.36 7.76
C GLN A 117 11.06 3.02 8.60
N ASN A 118 12.29 3.14 8.08
CA ASN A 118 13.40 3.76 8.81
C ASN A 118 13.10 5.20 9.24
N ARG A 119 12.36 5.98 8.43
CA ARG A 119 11.95 7.34 8.80
C ARG A 119 10.89 7.32 9.91
N GLN A 120 9.95 6.40 9.87
CA GLN A 120 8.94 6.26 10.92
C GLN A 120 9.60 5.87 12.25
N ASP A 121 10.52 4.92 12.23
CA ASP A 121 11.27 4.49 13.42
C ASP A 121 12.10 5.65 14.01
N ALA A 122 12.82 6.37 13.16
CA ALA A 122 13.60 7.54 13.59
C ALA A 122 12.72 8.66 14.20
N VAL A 123 11.50 8.89 13.68
CA VAL A 123 10.59 9.88 14.27
C VAL A 123 10.05 9.39 15.62
N LYS A 124 9.76 8.09 15.78
CA LYS A 124 9.35 7.53 17.07
C LYS A 124 10.43 7.70 18.15
N ASP A 125 11.70 7.45 17.77
CA ASP A 125 12.83 7.65 18.66
C ASP A 125 12.97 9.14 19.05
N LEU A 126 12.90 10.04 18.08
CA LEU A 126 12.95 11.50 18.33
C LEU A 126 11.78 11.99 19.19
N ALA A 127 10.59 11.44 19.00
CA ALA A 127 9.41 11.82 19.79
C ALA A 127 9.55 11.50 21.28
N ALA A 128 10.37 10.52 21.63
CA ALA A 128 10.68 10.19 23.02
C ALA A 128 11.70 11.15 23.67
N GLU A 129 12.47 11.90 22.86
CA GLU A 129 13.59 12.71 23.35
C GLU A 129 13.40 14.23 23.12
N CYS A 130 12.47 14.63 22.23
CA CYS A 130 12.33 16.02 21.81
C CYS A 130 10.97 16.60 22.22
N ASP A 131 10.97 17.84 22.74
CA ASP A 131 9.74 18.59 23.04
C ASP A 131 9.04 19.13 21.78
N LEU A 132 9.74 19.22 20.65
CA LEU A 132 9.22 19.73 19.39
C LEU A 132 9.91 19.05 18.21
N ILE A 133 9.11 18.54 17.26
CA ILE A 133 9.58 17.97 16.00
C ILE A 133 8.99 18.76 14.83
N LEU A 134 9.86 19.22 13.92
CA LEU A 134 9.47 19.89 12.68
C LEU A 134 9.61 18.94 11.50
N VAL A 135 8.48 18.55 10.90
CA VAL A 135 8.45 17.75 9.69
C VAL A 135 8.33 18.65 8.46
N VAL A 136 9.38 18.68 7.63
CA VAL A 136 9.41 19.44 6.39
C VAL A 136 8.97 18.55 5.23
N GLY A 137 7.90 18.94 4.54
CA GLY A 137 7.35 18.18 3.42
C GLY A 137 6.16 18.88 2.79
N SER A 138 5.53 18.24 1.78
CA SER A 138 4.34 18.77 1.12
C SER A 138 3.06 18.10 1.63
N ALA A 139 1.94 18.82 1.58
CA ALA A 139 0.64 18.35 2.07
C ALA A 139 0.12 17.12 1.30
N ASN A 140 0.55 16.92 0.05
CA ASN A 140 0.19 15.76 -0.77
C ASN A 140 1.18 14.58 -0.65
N SER A 141 2.19 14.67 0.20
CA SER A 141 3.14 13.58 0.47
C SER A 141 2.60 12.69 1.59
N SER A 142 2.19 11.45 1.26
CA SER A 142 1.77 10.44 2.22
C SER A 142 2.83 10.21 3.30
N ASN A 143 4.10 10.05 2.91
CA ASN A 143 5.20 9.90 3.85
C ASN A 143 5.33 11.09 4.83
N SER A 144 5.25 12.35 4.34
CA SER A 144 5.37 13.53 5.21
C SER A 144 4.21 13.65 6.19
N ASN A 145 2.99 13.37 5.73
CA ASN A 145 1.81 13.37 6.58
C ASN A 145 1.94 12.32 7.68
N ARG A 146 2.40 11.10 7.34
CA ARG A 146 2.60 10.03 8.31
C ARG A 146 3.66 10.37 9.36
N LEU A 147 4.79 10.96 8.96
CA LEU A 147 5.83 11.38 9.92
C LEU A 147 5.31 12.46 10.87
N ARG A 148 4.47 13.40 10.39
CA ARG A 148 3.82 14.39 11.24
C ARG A 148 2.87 13.74 12.26
N GLU A 149 2.10 12.74 11.87
CA GLU A 149 1.18 12.03 12.75
C GLU A 149 1.93 11.27 13.86
N LEU A 150 3.05 10.64 13.52
CA LEU A 150 3.90 9.93 14.47
C LEU A 150 4.64 10.87 15.45
N ALA A 151 4.80 12.15 15.09
CA ALA A 151 5.47 13.17 15.92
C ALA A 151 4.52 13.86 16.90
N GLN A 152 3.23 13.51 16.95
CA GLN A 152 2.21 14.06 17.86
C GLN A 152 2.12 13.24 19.15
#